data_bd600d8c0f621362c97f1462c0c16482
#
_entry.id   bd600d8c0f621362c97f1462c0c16482
#
_cell.length_a   1.000
_cell.length_b   1.000
_cell.length_c   1.000
_cell.angle_alpha   90.00
_cell.angle_beta   90.00
_cell.angle_gamma   90.00
#
_symmetry.space_group_name_H-M   'P 1'
#
loop_
_entity.id
_entity.type
_entity.pdbx_description
1 polymer ?
#
loop_
_entity_poly.entity_id
_entity_poly.type
_entity_poly.pdbx_seq_one_letter_code
_entity_poly.pdbx_strand_id
1 'polypeptide(L)'
;MKRAETVTTPWHEMKALEIMRAPVVTLNEDVLLREAARLLSDEHIGGAPVVDHRGEPLGVVSLFDIVSDLAGLERTPGEPGGFYRQGKVRFSEPEEVEEDSAEEAPAGETTVGEIMAPGIIGVPAEASLGEVARLLLEKQIHRVFVLDVAGRLLGVISTMDILRVLGKEA
;
A
#
# COMPACT_ATOMS: atom_id res chain seq x y z
N MET A 1 -11.48 45.23 20.36
CA MET A 1 -10.86 43.88 20.38
C MET A 1 -11.10 43.24 19.02
N LYS A 2 -10.08 43.22 18.14
CA LYS A 2 -10.16 42.49 16.85
C LYS A 2 -10.09 41.00 17.16
N ARG A 3 -11.13 40.23 16.79
CA ARG A 3 -11.07 38.78 16.74
C ARG A 3 -9.97 38.41 15.74
N ALA A 4 -8.98 37.65 16.19
CA ALA A 4 -8.05 37.02 15.29
C ALA A 4 -8.86 36.04 14.40
N GLU A 5 -8.95 36.37 13.11
CA GLU A 5 -9.44 35.42 12.10
C GLU A 5 -8.44 34.26 12.08
N THR A 6 -8.87 33.11 12.55
CA THR A 6 -8.11 31.87 12.39
C THR A 6 -8.16 31.58 10.91
N VAL A 7 -7.06 31.87 10.20
CA VAL A 7 -6.90 31.48 8.79
C VAL A 7 -6.78 29.97 8.80
N THR A 8 -7.89 29.28 8.57
CA THR A 8 -7.91 27.85 8.40
C THR A 8 -7.36 27.56 7.00
N THR A 9 -6.22 26.91 6.90
CA THR A 9 -5.66 26.49 5.61
C THR A 9 -6.68 25.60 4.90
N PRO A 10 -7.07 25.91 3.65
CA PRO A 10 -8.01 25.09 2.90
C PRO A 10 -7.46 23.66 2.78
N TRP A 11 -8.33 22.65 2.90
CA TRP A 11 -7.93 21.25 2.92
C TRP A 11 -6.99 20.86 1.76
N HIS A 12 -7.22 21.41 0.56
CA HIS A 12 -6.43 21.11 -0.64
C HIS A 12 -5.02 21.71 -0.61
N GLU A 13 -4.74 22.66 0.27
CA GLU A 13 -3.42 23.26 0.49
C GLU A 13 -2.65 22.62 1.65
N MET A 14 -3.33 21.82 2.50
CA MET A 14 -2.67 21.08 3.58
C MET A 14 -1.57 20.18 3.01
N LYS A 15 -0.47 20.03 3.74
CA LYS A 15 0.68 19.24 3.28
C LYS A 15 0.50 17.76 3.57
N ALA A 16 1.07 16.92 2.73
CA ALA A 16 1.08 15.46 2.91
C ALA A 16 1.62 15.08 4.30
N LEU A 17 2.68 15.74 4.75
CA LEU A 17 3.29 15.54 6.07
C LEU A 17 2.30 15.75 7.24
N GLU A 18 1.33 16.66 7.10
CA GLU A 18 0.37 17.02 8.16
C GLU A 18 -0.74 15.96 8.31
N ILE A 19 -0.93 15.12 7.28
CA ILE A 19 -2.08 14.22 7.17
C ILE A 19 -1.67 12.76 7.15
N MET A 20 -0.43 12.48 6.77
CA MET A 20 0.09 11.12 6.69
C MET A 20 -0.01 10.40 8.03
N ARG A 21 -0.13 9.09 7.96
CA ARG A 21 0.04 8.20 9.10
C ARG A 21 1.49 7.74 9.17
N ALA A 22 2.07 7.82 10.34
CA ALA A 22 3.41 7.37 10.65
C ALA A 22 3.43 6.74 12.07
N PRO A 23 4.33 5.79 12.35
CA PRO A 23 5.25 5.17 11.41
C PRO A 23 4.56 4.24 10.41
N VAL A 24 5.21 3.95 9.28
CA VAL A 24 4.75 2.95 8.32
C VAL A 24 5.27 1.58 8.74
N VAL A 25 4.38 0.59 8.80
CA VAL A 25 4.77 -0.81 8.98
C VAL A 25 5.43 -1.28 7.68
N THR A 26 6.65 -1.78 7.75
CA THR A 26 7.43 -2.26 6.62
C THR A 26 7.79 -3.73 6.77
N LEU A 27 8.05 -4.41 5.67
CA LEU A 27 8.56 -5.77 5.63
C LEU A 27 9.96 -5.75 4.98
N ASN A 28 10.92 -6.49 5.56
CA ASN A 28 12.19 -6.72 4.88
C ASN A 28 11.99 -7.73 3.74
N GLU A 29 12.73 -7.59 2.64
CA GLU A 29 12.62 -8.43 1.45
C GLU A 29 12.78 -9.93 1.71
N ASP A 30 13.54 -10.30 2.74
CA ASP A 30 13.81 -11.69 3.11
C ASP A 30 12.74 -12.32 4.01
N VAL A 31 11.71 -11.57 4.40
CA VAL A 31 10.62 -12.09 5.26
C VAL A 31 9.82 -13.13 4.49
N LEU A 32 9.60 -14.28 5.10
CA LEU A 32 8.81 -15.36 4.52
C LEU A 32 7.32 -14.96 4.42
N LEU A 33 6.64 -15.44 3.37
CA LEU A 33 5.23 -15.12 3.14
C LEU A 33 4.32 -15.41 4.34
N ARG A 34 4.60 -16.50 5.07
CA ARG A 34 3.82 -16.88 6.26
C ARG A 34 3.98 -15.86 7.39
N GLU A 35 5.19 -15.34 7.58
CA GLU A 35 5.49 -14.34 8.60
C GLU A 35 4.89 -12.99 8.20
N ALA A 36 5.00 -12.62 6.93
CA ALA A 36 4.38 -11.43 6.38
C ALA A 36 2.86 -11.45 6.57
N ALA A 37 2.20 -12.58 6.23
CA ALA A 37 0.76 -12.73 6.42
C ALA A 37 0.34 -12.55 7.87
N ARG A 38 1.10 -13.09 8.82
CA ARG A 38 0.83 -12.92 10.26
C ARG A 38 0.97 -11.46 10.68
N LEU A 39 2.08 -10.80 10.31
CA LEU A 39 2.31 -9.40 10.64
C LEU A 39 1.21 -8.50 10.08
N LEU A 40 0.84 -8.67 8.81
CA LEU A 40 -0.24 -7.89 8.19
C LEU A 40 -1.59 -8.12 8.89
N SER A 41 -1.86 -9.36 9.32
CA SER A 41 -3.07 -9.71 10.06
C SER A 41 -3.08 -9.08 11.46
N ASP A 42 -1.97 -9.16 12.20
CA ASP A 42 -1.85 -8.62 13.56
C ASP A 42 -1.97 -7.09 13.56
N GLU A 43 -1.39 -6.43 12.56
CA GLU A 43 -1.47 -4.98 12.36
C GLU A 43 -2.80 -4.53 11.72
N HIS A 44 -3.68 -5.46 11.34
CA HIS A 44 -4.98 -5.18 10.68
C HIS A 44 -4.82 -4.36 9.39
N ILE A 45 -3.77 -4.62 8.60
CA ILE A 45 -3.48 -3.97 7.33
C ILE A 45 -3.48 -4.97 6.17
N GLY A 46 -3.95 -4.53 5.00
CA GLY A 46 -4.05 -5.37 3.82
C GLY A 46 -2.77 -5.50 3.01
N GLY A 47 -1.67 -4.87 3.45
CA GLY A 47 -0.37 -4.91 2.77
C GLY A 47 0.59 -3.87 3.32
N ALA A 48 1.87 -4.01 2.95
CA ALA A 48 2.96 -3.15 3.42
C ALA A 48 4.00 -2.90 2.32
N PRO A 49 4.79 -1.81 2.44
CA PRO A 49 5.98 -1.64 1.61
C PRO A 49 7.06 -2.64 2.03
N VAL A 50 7.78 -3.13 1.03
CA VAL A 50 8.94 -3.99 1.20
C VAL A 50 10.17 -3.11 1.11
N VAL A 51 11.11 -3.29 2.04
CA VAL A 51 12.34 -2.53 2.14
C VAL A 51 13.55 -3.46 2.14
N ASP A 52 14.70 -2.94 1.71
CA ASP A 52 15.97 -3.62 1.86
C ASP A 52 16.50 -3.53 3.30
N HIS A 53 17.66 -4.13 3.56
CA HIS A 53 18.34 -4.09 4.87
C HIS A 53 18.78 -2.68 5.33
N ARG A 54 18.75 -1.68 4.44
CA ARG A 54 19.05 -0.28 4.74
C ARG A 54 17.79 0.53 5.00
N GLY A 55 16.61 -0.09 4.83
CA GLY A 55 15.30 0.56 4.93
C GLY A 55 14.90 1.32 3.66
N GLU A 56 15.59 1.07 2.53
CA GLU A 56 15.23 1.66 1.24
C GLU A 56 14.02 0.91 0.64
N PRO A 57 13.00 1.62 0.17
CA PRO A 57 11.79 0.97 -0.34
C PRO A 57 12.04 0.32 -1.72
N LEU A 58 11.77 -0.98 -1.82
CA LEU A 58 11.92 -1.79 -3.02
C LEU A 58 10.60 -1.98 -3.77
N GLY A 59 9.51 -2.17 -3.04
CA GLY A 59 8.21 -2.49 -3.62
C GLY A 59 7.09 -2.54 -2.59
N VAL A 60 6.00 -3.18 -2.94
CA VAL A 60 4.86 -3.42 -2.05
C VAL A 60 4.37 -4.85 -2.16
N VAL A 61 3.85 -5.38 -1.07
CA VAL A 61 3.17 -6.68 -1.01
C VAL A 61 1.84 -6.54 -0.29
N SER A 62 0.84 -7.28 -0.72
CA SER A 62 -0.47 -7.34 -0.08
C SER A 62 -0.84 -8.77 0.32
N LEU A 63 -1.84 -8.90 1.19
CA LEU A 63 -2.42 -10.22 1.51
C LEU A 63 -2.95 -10.92 0.26
N PHE A 64 -3.46 -10.16 -0.72
CA PHE A 64 -3.90 -10.74 -1.99
C PHE A 64 -2.73 -11.35 -2.77
N ASP A 65 -1.57 -10.69 -2.78
CA ASP A 65 -0.37 -11.21 -3.44
C ASP A 65 0.09 -12.51 -2.78
N ILE A 66 0.10 -12.55 -1.44
CA ILE A 66 0.48 -13.72 -0.66
C ILE A 66 -0.48 -14.89 -0.91
N VAL A 67 -1.80 -14.64 -0.86
CA VAL A 67 -2.82 -15.67 -1.10
C VAL A 67 -2.75 -16.19 -2.54
N SER A 68 -2.53 -15.30 -3.52
CA SER A 68 -2.40 -15.71 -4.92
C SER A 68 -1.20 -16.63 -5.14
N ASP A 69 -0.06 -16.31 -4.51
CA ASP A 69 1.13 -17.15 -4.61
C ASP A 69 0.91 -18.53 -3.97
N LEU A 70 0.38 -18.53 -2.74
CA LEU A 70 0.07 -19.79 -2.02
C LEU A 70 -0.98 -20.65 -2.71
N ALA A 71 -1.85 -20.07 -3.50
CA ALA A 71 -2.88 -20.76 -4.29
C ALA A 71 -2.40 -21.15 -5.70
N GLY A 72 -1.14 -20.86 -6.07
CA GLY A 72 -0.61 -21.12 -7.41
C GLY A 72 -1.31 -20.33 -8.52
N LEU A 73 -1.95 -19.19 -8.20
CA LEU A 73 -2.64 -18.38 -9.19
C LEU A 73 -1.65 -17.58 -10.02
N GLU A 74 -1.84 -17.60 -11.34
CA GLU A 74 -1.02 -16.79 -12.24
C GLU A 74 -1.19 -15.28 -11.93
N ARG A 75 -0.08 -14.61 -11.72
CA ARG A 75 -0.03 -13.15 -11.49
C ARG A 75 0.40 -12.46 -12.76
N THR A 76 -0.27 -11.35 -13.10
CA THR A 76 0.19 -10.49 -14.19
C THR A 76 1.41 -9.69 -13.71
N PRO A 77 2.62 -9.95 -14.23
CA PRO A 77 3.81 -9.21 -13.81
C PRO A 77 3.65 -7.70 -14.09
N GLY A 78 3.97 -6.87 -13.10
CA GLY A 78 4.01 -5.40 -13.25
C GLY A 78 2.69 -4.67 -13.02
N GLU A 79 1.58 -5.34 -12.75
CA GLU A 79 0.41 -4.64 -12.22
C GLU A 79 0.67 -4.19 -10.78
N PRO A 80 0.32 -2.94 -10.43
CA PRO A 80 0.39 -2.50 -9.05
C PRO A 80 -0.48 -3.43 -8.22
N GLY A 81 0.16 -4.23 -7.34
CA GLY A 81 -0.48 -5.27 -6.56
C GLY A 81 -1.70 -4.79 -5.77
N GLY A 82 -2.42 -5.71 -5.17
CA GLY A 82 -3.61 -5.44 -4.35
C GLY A 82 -3.43 -4.39 -3.25
N PHE A 83 -2.17 -4.01 -2.96
CA PHE A 83 -1.84 -2.93 -2.04
C PHE A 83 -2.39 -1.57 -2.48
N TYR A 84 -2.23 -1.21 -3.75
CA TYR A 84 -2.67 0.08 -4.27
C TYR A 84 -4.13 0.08 -4.72
N ARG A 85 -4.65 -1.05 -5.19
CA ARG A 85 -6.02 -1.20 -5.67
C ARG A 85 -6.80 -2.11 -4.72
N GLN A 86 -8.06 -1.79 -4.44
CA GLN A 86 -8.96 -2.79 -3.90
C GLN A 86 -9.21 -3.81 -5.00
N GLY A 87 -8.78 -5.06 -4.77
CA GLY A 87 -8.96 -6.13 -5.72
C GLY A 87 -10.43 -6.22 -6.14
N LYS A 88 -10.71 -6.15 -7.43
CA LYS A 88 -11.99 -6.61 -7.95
C LYS A 88 -11.97 -8.12 -7.81
N VAL A 89 -12.57 -8.64 -6.76
CA VAL A 89 -12.85 -10.07 -6.67
C VAL A 89 -13.84 -10.36 -7.82
N ARG A 90 -13.34 -10.88 -8.93
CA ARG A 90 -14.19 -11.54 -9.90
C ARG A 90 -14.50 -12.90 -9.29
N PHE A 91 -15.71 -13.08 -8.86
CA PHE A 91 -16.26 -14.40 -8.68
C PHE A 91 -16.47 -14.97 -10.10
N SER A 92 -15.46 -15.64 -10.66
CA SER A 92 -15.69 -16.60 -11.72
C SER A 92 -16.41 -17.78 -11.07
N GLU A 93 -17.42 -18.29 -11.75
CA GLU A 93 -18.02 -19.58 -11.37
C GLU A 93 -16.89 -20.62 -11.31
N PRO A 94 -16.93 -21.55 -10.36
CA PRO A 94 -15.88 -22.57 -10.25
C PRO A 94 -15.87 -23.39 -11.55
N GLU A 95 -14.89 -23.16 -12.42
CA GLU A 95 -14.54 -24.13 -13.43
C GLU A 95 -14.02 -25.36 -12.68
N GLU A 96 -14.51 -26.53 -13.08
CA GLU A 96 -14.06 -27.81 -12.52
C GLU A 96 -12.54 -27.88 -12.69
N VAL A 97 -11.81 -27.70 -11.59
CA VAL A 97 -10.36 -27.83 -11.56
C VAL A 97 -10.08 -29.32 -11.69
N GLU A 98 -9.63 -29.77 -12.85
CA GLU A 98 -9.02 -31.07 -12.97
C GLU A 98 -7.82 -31.06 -12.01
N GLU A 99 -7.83 -31.99 -11.05
CA GLU A 99 -6.70 -32.28 -10.15
C GLU A 99 -5.52 -32.83 -10.97
N ASP A 100 -4.84 -31.93 -11.71
CA ASP A 100 -3.55 -32.31 -12.27
C ASP A 100 -2.47 -31.78 -11.32
N SER A 101 -1.66 -32.75 -10.86
CA SER A 101 -0.62 -32.64 -9.87
C SER A 101 0.30 -31.44 -10.05
N ALA A 102 -0.07 -30.30 -9.44
CA ALA A 102 0.89 -29.27 -9.13
C ALA A 102 1.86 -29.87 -8.09
N GLU A 103 3.11 -30.08 -8.48
CA GLU A 103 4.18 -30.28 -7.52
C GLU A 103 4.16 -29.08 -6.59
N GLU A 104 3.66 -29.31 -5.37
CA GLU A 104 3.67 -28.30 -4.32
C GLU A 104 5.13 -27.89 -4.10
N ALA A 105 5.52 -26.74 -4.64
CA ALA A 105 6.70 -26.06 -4.14
C ALA A 105 6.52 -25.96 -2.61
N PRO A 106 7.53 -26.27 -1.80
CA PRO A 106 7.35 -26.36 -0.35
C PRO A 106 6.80 -25.03 0.16
N ALA A 107 5.54 -25.03 0.55
CA ALA A 107 4.83 -23.87 1.06
C ALA A 107 5.53 -23.37 2.31
N GLY A 108 6.48 -22.45 2.17
CA GLY A 108 7.17 -21.87 3.32
C GLY A 108 8.55 -21.27 3.07
N GLU A 109 9.12 -21.37 1.89
CA GLU A 109 10.45 -20.83 1.58
C GLU A 109 10.40 -19.53 0.76
N THR A 110 9.29 -19.21 0.09
CA THR A 110 9.14 -17.98 -0.69
C THR A 110 9.14 -16.72 0.20
N THR A 111 9.90 -15.72 -0.20
CA THR A 111 10.01 -14.43 0.50
C THR A 111 9.11 -13.37 -0.12
N VAL A 112 8.86 -12.29 0.63
CA VAL A 112 8.07 -11.16 0.10
C VAL A 112 8.79 -10.46 -1.04
N GLY A 113 10.13 -10.47 -1.06
CA GLY A 113 10.93 -9.89 -2.15
C GLY A 113 10.71 -10.58 -3.48
N GLU A 114 10.44 -11.90 -3.48
CA GLU A 114 10.21 -12.69 -4.70
C GLU A 114 8.84 -12.40 -5.32
N ILE A 115 7.84 -12.01 -4.51
CA ILE A 115 6.48 -11.80 -4.99
C ILE A 115 6.02 -10.35 -4.99
N MET A 116 6.76 -9.42 -4.40
CA MET A 116 6.36 -8.02 -4.32
C MET A 116 6.14 -7.40 -5.70
N ALA A 117 5.23 -6.45 -5.78
CA ALA A 117 5.16 -5.54 -6.91
C ALA A 117 6.32 -4.52 -6.78
N PRO A 118 7.24 -4.43 -7.77
CA PRO A 118 8.41 -3.58 -7.64
C PRO A 118 8.05 -2.10 -7.71
N GLY A 119 8.82 -1.28 -6.98
CA GLY A 119 8.65 0.17 -6.89
C GLY A 119 7.49 0.60 -6.01
N ILE A 120 7.50 1.86 -5.62
CA ILE A 120 6.45 2.48 -4.80
C ILE A 120 5.89 3.72 -5.46
N ILE A 121 4.61 3.99 -5.23
CA ILE A 121 3.96 5.23 -5.66
C ILE A 121 3.92 6.17 -4.45
N GLY A 122 4.63 7.28 -4.56
CA GLY A 122 4.78 8.22 -3.46
C GLY A 122 4.72 9.68 -3.90
N VAL A 123 4.59 10.55 -2.92
CA VAL A 123 4.64 12.01 -3.04
C VAL A 123 5.66 12.57 -2.07
N PRO A 124 6.27 13.73 -2.35
CA PRO A 124 7.10 14.41 -1.37
C PRO A 124 6.27 14.90 -0.17
N ALA A 125 6.90 15.03 1.00
CA ALA A 125 6.27 15.49 2.24
C ALA A 125 5.55 16.85 2.10
N GLU A 126 6.09 17.71 1.23
CA GLU A 126 5.56 19.06 0.95
C GLU A 126 4.42 19.07 -0.09
N ALA A 127 4.09 17.94 -0.71
CA ALA A 127 2.98 17.88 -1.66
C ALA A 127 1.67 18.30 -0.98
N SER A 128 0.85 19.07 -1.69
CA SER A 128 -0.47 19.45 -1.20
C SER A 128 -1.45 18.26 -1.24
N LEU A 129 -2.43 18.26 -0.36
CA LEU A 129 -3.47 17.23 -0.34
C LEU A 129 -4.26 17.19 -1.65
N GLY A 130 -4.39 18.34 -2.33
CA GLY A 130 -4.98 18.41 -3.67
C GLY A 130 -4.16 17.64 -4.71
N GLU A 131 -2.82 17.70 -4.65
CA GLU A 131 -1.94 16.90 -5.51
C GLU A 131 -2.03 15.42 -5.20
N VAL A 132 -2.08 15.06 -3.91
CA VAL A 132 -2.29 13.67 -3.46
C VAL A 132 -3.60 13.12 -3.99
N ALA A 133 -4.70 13.86 -3.83
CA ALA A 133 -6.02 13.45 -4.31
C ALA A 133 -6.04 13.25 -5.83
N ARG A 134 -5.40 14.15 -6.60
CA ARG A 134 -5.28 14.02 -8.05
C ARG A 134 -4.51 12.75 -8.44
N LEU A 135 -3.38 12.49 -7.80
CA LEU A 135 -2.56 11.29 -8.07
C LEU A 135 -3.34 10.00 -7.80
N LEU A 136 -4.10 9.94 -6.69
CA LEU A 136 -4.94 8.79 -6.36
C LEU A 136 -6.00 8.54 -7.45
N LEU A 137 -6.65 9.60 -7.94
CA LEU A 137 -7.67 9.53 -9.00
C LEU A 137 -7.07 9.12 -10.35
N GLU A 138 -5.99 9.77 -10.78
CA GLU A 138 -5.33 9.51 -12.07
C GLU A 138 -4.78 8.08 -12.15
N LYS A 139 -4.20 7.60 -11.07
CA LYS A 139 -3.65 6.25 -10.99
C LYS A 139 -4.68 5.18 -10.62
N GLN A 140 -5.92 5.59 -10.24
CA GLN A 140 -6.97 4.70 -9.74
C GLN A 140 -6.49 3.83 -8.56
N ILE A 141 -5.78 4.45 -7.61
CA ILE A 141 -5.23 3.82 -6.41
C ILE A 141 -5.85 4.41 -5.15
N HIS A 142 -5.75 3.68 -4.02
CA HIS A 142 -6.39 4.06 -2.77
C HIS A 142 -5.43 4.57 -1.70
N ARG A 143 -4.13 4.51 -1.96
CA ARG A 143 -3.08 4.98 -1.03
C ARG A 143 -1.81 5.34 -1.78
N VAL A 144 -1.03 6.26 -1.18
CA VAL A 144 0.30 6.66 -1.64
C VAL A 144 1.22 6.78 -0.44
N PHE A 145 2.50 6.61 -0.66
CA PHE A 145 3.51 6.86 0.35
C PHE A 145 3.93 8.32 0.37
N VAL A 146 4.38 8.77 1.52
CA VAL A 146 5.03 10.07 1.69
C VAL A 146 6.51 9.83 1.86
N LEU A 147 7.31 10.49 1.05
CA LEU A 147 8.75 10.28 0.97
C LEU A 147 9.51 11.55 1.35
N ASP A 148 10.68 11.37 1.93
CA ASP A 148 11.63 12.47 2.12
C ASP A 148 12.42 12.75 0.82
N VAL A 149 13.30 13.75 0.87
CA VAL A 149 14.16 14.16 -0.26
C VAL A 149 15.18 13.08 -0.67
N ALA A 150 15.45 12.11 0.20
CA ALA A 150 16.31 10.97 -0.07
C ALA A 150 15.53 9.73 -0.56
N GLY A 151 14.20 9.83 -0.72
CA GLY A 151 13.35 8.72 -1.14
C GLY A 151 12.94 7.76 -0.02
N ARG A 152 13.23 8.08 1.24
CA ARG A 152 12.89 7.23 2.38
C ARG A 152 11.42 7.41 2.79
N LEU A 153 10.81 6.34 3.28
CA LEU A 153 9.42 6.34 3.75
C LEU A 153 9.25 7.19 5.01
N LEU A 154 8.38 8.19 4.94
CA LEU A 154 7.95 9.01 6.07
C LEU A 154 6.58 8.59 6.57
N GLY A 155 5.65 8.27 5.67
CA GLY A 155 4.29 7.97 6.02
C GLY A 155 3.50 7.38 4.86
N VAL A 156 2.21 7.17 5.09
CA VAL A 156 1.23 6.72 4.10
C VAL A 156 -0.04 7.56 4.21
N ILE A 157 -0.64 7.89 3.08
CA ILE A 157 -1.94 8.57 2.98
C ILE A 157 -2.88 7.68 2.19
N SER A 158 -4.06 7.42 2.74
CA SER A 158 -5.14 6.70 2.08
C SER A 158 -6.30 7.64 1.71
N THR A 159 -7.19 7.17 0.84
CA THR A 159 -8.46 7.87 0.53
C THR A 159 -9.27 8.17 1.79
N MET A 160 -9.22 7.27 2.80
CA MET A 160 -9.91 7.47 4.08
C MET A 160 -9.30 8.62 4.90
N ASP A 161 -8.01 8.89 4.77
CA ASP A 161 -7.38 10.00 5.48
C ASP A 161 -7.82 11.33 4.86
N ILE A 162 -7.96 11.39 3.53
CA ILE A 162 -8.54 12.55 2.84
C ILE A 162 -9.99 12.78 3.28
N LEU A 163 -10.81 11.73 3.30
CA LEU A 163 -12.21 11.84 3.74
C LEU A 163 -12.34 12.31 5.19
N ARG A 164 -11.41 11.92 6.08
CA ARG A 164 -11.39 12.44 7.46
C ARG A 164 -11.09 13.93 7.54
N VAL A 165 -10.22 14.44 6.67
CA VAL A 165 -9.95 15.88 6.59
C VAL A 165 -11.21 16.61 6.15
N LEU A 166 -11.84 16.18 5.05
CA LEU A 166 -13.07 16.77 4.53
C LEU A 166 -14.23 16.72 5.54
N GLY A 167 -14.36 15.61 6.27
CA GLY A 167 -15.41 15.44 7.29
C GLY A 167 -15.22 16.28 8.56
N LYS A 168 -14.05 16.90 8.77
CA LYS A 168 -13.82 17.85 9.88
C LYS A 168 -14.16 19.30 9.51
N GLU A 169 -14.24 19.60 8.23
CA GLU A 169 -14.57 20.93 7.70
C GLU A 169 -16.07 21.07 7.39
N ALA A 170 -16.83 19.99 7.44
CA ALA A 170 -18.28 19.96 7.25
C ALA A 170 -19.03 20.18 8.56
#